data_66dbf062a3359010041e1bb4757da28b
#
_entry.id   66dbf062a3359010041e1bb4757da28b
#
_cell.length_a   1.000
_cell.length_b   1.000
_cell.length_c   1.000
_cell.angle_alpha   90.00
_cell.angle_beta   90.00
_cell.angle_gamma   90.00
#
_symmetry.space_group_name_H-M   'P 1'
#
loop_
_entity.id
_entity.type
_entity.pdbx_description
1 polymer ?
#
loop_
_entity_poly.entity_id
_entity_poly.type
_entity_poly.pdbx_seq_one_letter_code
_entity_poly.pdbx_strand_id
1 'polypeptide(L)'
;MKNRECKEEKQVECCCEETCECQCNQMPRIGEEAPDFKAKTTKGWLTLSEYGKDSWVILFSHPADFTPVCTTEMSGFAKRQDEFTKLNAKLLGLSVDSISAHLGWVQNVKEKTGVYFDFPIIADIKMEVAKLYGMIQGETSVAAVRAVFFIDPKRTVRLIMYYPLNVGRNMDEILRCLKALQTVDKHSVATPLDWQPGDEVVLHSPETLEGVAERMNGPQDGVVDFYLAKKKL
;
A
#
# COMPACT_ATOMS: atom_id res chain seq x y z
N MET A 1 -5.42 -47.10 38.45
CA MET A 1 -5.88 -46.96 37.07
C MET A 1 -6.39 -45.53 36.90
N LYS A 2 -5.61 -44.65 36.32
CA LYS A 2 -6.01 -43.29 35.99
C LYS A 2 -5.69 -43.10 34.50
N ASN A 3 -6.74 -42.98 33.70
CA ASN A 3 -6.64 -42.63 32.30
C ASN A 3 -6.08 -41.21 32.16
N ARG A 4 -4.99 -41.07 31.40
CA ARG A 4 -4.52 -39.79 30.87
C ARG A 4 -5.16 -39.60 29.51
N GLU A 5 -6.04 -38.63 29.41
CA GLU A 5 -6.52 -38.14 28.13
C GLU A 5 -5.41 -37.36 27.44
N CYS A 6 -5.00 -37.83 26.25
CA CYS A 6 -4.20 -37.10 25.33
C CYS A 6 -5.04 -35.94 24.78
N LYS A 7 -4.57 -34.70 24.97
CA LYS A 7 -5.06 -33.54 24.20
C LYS A 7 -4.47 -33.63 22.82
N GLU A 8 -5.30 -33.81 21.82
CA GLU A 8 -4.96 -33.74 20.42
C GLU A 8 -4.57 -32.29 20.05
N GLU A 9 -3.29 -32.08 19.82
CA GLU A 9 -2.80 -30.92 19.07
C GLU A 9 -3.24 -31.12 17.63
N LYS A 10 -4.11 -30.24 17.14
CA LYS A 10 -4.45 -30.18 15.70
C LYS A 10 -3.25 -29.71 14.92
N GLN A 11 -2.45 -30.65 14.44
CA GLN A 11 -1.57 -30.44 13.30
C GLN A 11 -2.45 -30.14 12.09
N VAL A 12 -2.26 -28.96 11.49
CA VAL A 12 -2.81 -28.64 10.19
C VAL A 12 -1.99 -29.41 9.17
N GLU A 13 -2.42 -30.63 8.84
CA GLU A 13 -1.92 -31.38 7.70
C GLU A 13 -2.35 -30.65 6.43
N CYS A 14 -1.36 -30.12 5.72
CA CYS A 14 -1.52 -29.60 4.37
C CYS A 14 -1.67 -30.81 3.43
N CYS A 15 -2.90 -31.23 3.13
CA CYS A 15 -3.18 -32.26 2.12
C CYS A 15 -2.87 -31.72 0.73
N CYS A 16 -1.66 -31.94 0.22
CA CYS A 16 -1.32 -31.78 -1.18
C CYS A 16 -1.73 -33.04 -1.94
N GLU A 17 -2.99 -33.17 -2.35
CA GLU A 17 -3.39 -34.01 -3.46
C GLU A 17 -3.64 -33.15 -4.70
N GLU A 18 -3.17 -33.61 -5.83
CA GLU A 18 -2.91 -32.93 -7.11
C GLU A 18 -4.12 -32.29 -7.85
N THR A 19 -5.18 -31.86 -7.20
CA THR A 19 -6.30 -31.14 -7.84
C THR A 19 -7.04 -30.14 -6.94
N CYS A 20 -6.55 -29.85 -5.76
CA CYS A 20 -7.13 -28.80 -4.95
C CYS A 20 -6.30 -27.53 -5.10
N GLU A 21 -6.73 -26.60 -5.95
CA GLU A 21 -6.34 -25.20 -5.86
C GLU A 21 -6.85 -24.68 -4.52
N CYS A 22 -6.11 -24.97 -3.45
CA CYS A 22 -6.22 -24.20 -2.23
C CYS A 22 -5.83 -22.79 -2.60
N GLN A 23 -6.80 -21.99 -2.97
CA GLN A 23 -6.69 -20.53 -2.93
C GLN A 23 -6.51 -20.17 -1.45
N CYS A 24 -5.30 -20.39 -0.93
CA CYS A 24 -4.85 -19.70 0.26
C CYS A 24 -4.99 -18.22 -0.11
N ASN A 25 -5.91 -17.55 0.52
CA ASN A 25 -6.16 -16.11 0.37
C ASN A 25 -4.92 -15.41 0.95
N GLN A 26 -3.79 -15.52 0.22
CA GLN A 26 -2.54 -14.88 0.61
C GLN A 26 -2.65 -13.41 0.25
N MET A 27 -2.35 -12.56 1.22
CA MET A 27 -2.19 -11.13 1.00
C MET A 27 -1.24 -10.89 -0.20
N PRO A 28 -1.58 -10.00 -1.15
CA PRO A 28 -0.72 -9.71 -2.28
C PRO A 28 0.64 -9.18 -1.81
N ARG A 29 1.72 -9.66 -2.44
CA ARG A 29 3.10 -9.30 -2.09
C ARG A 29 3.65 -8.23 -3.03
N ILE A 30 4.74 -7.59 -2.61
CA ILE A 30 5.47 -6.64 -3.45
C ILE A 30 5.97 -7.36 -4.71
N GLY A 31 5.71 -6.76 -5.88
CA GLY A 31 6.04 -7.31 -7.19
C GLY A 31 4.94 -8.18 -7.80
N GLU A 32 3.92 -8.57 -7.05
CA GLU A 32 2.76 -9.31 -7.57
C GLU A 32 1.70 -8.38 -8.14
N GLU A 33 0.86 -8.92 -8.99
CA GLU A 33 -0.31 -8.21 -9.50
C GLU A 33 -1.32 -7.97 -8.36
N ALA A 34 -1.76 -6.73 -8.20
CA ALA A 34 -2.78 -6.37 -7.22
C ALA A 34 -4.12 -7.05 -7.60
N PRO A 35 -4.71 -7.86 -6.72
CA PRO A 35 -5.98 -8.52 -6.99
C PRO A 35 -7.06 -7.51 -7.39
N ASP A 36 -7.74 -7.79 -8.50
CA ASP A 36 -8.83 -6.92 -8.94
C ASP A 36 -10.10 -7.16 -8.11
N PHE A 37 -10.89 -6.14 -7.94
CA PHE A 37 -12.17 -6.22 -7.25
C PHE A 37 -13.15 -5.18 -7.78
N LYS A 38 -14.44 -5.42 -7.55
CA LYS A 38 -15.50 -4.46 -7.77
C LYS A 38 -16.19 -4.17 -6.44
N ALA A 39 -16.19 -2.91 -6.01
CA ALA A 39 -16.73 -2.52 -4.71
C ALA A 39 -17.63 -1.29 -4.80
N LYS A 40 -18.55 -1.17 -3.83
CA LYS A 40 -19.38 0.01 -3.65
C LYS A 40 -18.62 1.07 -2.87
N THR A 41 -18.61 2.30 -3.37
CA THR A 41 -17.91 3.43 -2.75
C THR A 41 -18.82 4.63 -2.54
N THR A 42 -18.33 5.65 -1.85
CA THR A 42 -19.00 6.95 -1.72
C THR A 42 -19.21 7.67 -3.06
N LYS A 43 -18.56 7.22 -4.13
CA LYS A 43 -18.69 7.76 -5.50
C LYS A 43 -19.39 6.77 -6.46
N GLY A 44 -20.06 5.73 -5.95
CA GLY A 44 -20.72 4.70 -6.74
C GLY A 44 -19.90 3.39 -6.83
N TRP A 45 -20.26 2.53 -7.77
CA TRP A 45 -19.49 1.29 -8.00
C TRP A 45 -18.16 1.58 -8.69
N LEU A 46 -17.11 0.89 -8.26
CA LEU A 46 -15.76 1.05 -8.74
C LEU A 46 -15.10 -0.32 -8.93
N THR A 47 -14.43 -0.53 -10.06
CA THR A 47 -13.52 -1.65 -10.32
C THR A 47 -12.09 -1.13 -10.21
N LEU A 48 -11.20 -1.82 -9.47
CA LEU A 48 -9.83 -1.35 -9.25
C LEU A 48 -9.07 -1.15 -10.56
N SER A 49 -9.15 -2.11 -11.48
CA SER A 49 -8.46 -2.05 -12.77
C SER A 49 -8.92 -0.89 -13.65
N GLU A 50 -10.22 -0.55 -13.62
CA GLU A 50 -10.75 0.61 -14.33
C GLU A 50 -10.35 1.93 -13.66
N TYR A 51 -10.42 1.97 -12.32
CA TYR A 51 -10.07 3.15 -11.54
C TYR A 51 -8.57 3.48 -11.64
N GLY A 52 -7.71 2.47 -11.55
CA GLY A 52 -6.25 2.59 -11.63
C GLY A 52 -5.69 2.74 -13.04
N LYS A 53 -6.54 2.67 -14.10
CA LYS A 53 -6.07 2.75 -15.48
C LYS A 53 -5.20 3.99 -15.67
N ASP A 54 -3.97 3.77 -16.17
CA ASP A 54 -2.96 4.80 -16.48
C ASP A 54 -2.53 5.68 -15.29
N SER A 55 -2.85 5.25 -14.05
CA SER A 55 -2.56 6.00 -12.83
C SER A 55 -2.08 5.09 -11.71
N TRP A 56 -1.29 5.64 -10.80
CA TRP A 56 -1.05 4.99 -9.52
C TRP A 56 -2.32 4.98 -8.67
N VAL A 57 -2.50 3.95 -7.85
CA VAL A 57 -3.56 3.90 -6.83
C VAL A 57 -2.91 3.75 -5.46
N ILE A 58 -3.26 4.65 -4.57
CA ILE A 58 -2.94 4.55 -3.14
C ILE A 58 -4.20 4.02 -2.46
N LEU A 59 -4.27 2.69 -2.34
CA LEU A 59 -5.34 2.01 -1.61
C LEU A 59 -4.97 1.97 -0.13
N PHE A 60 -5.80 2.58 0.70
CA PHE A 60 -5.53 2.64 2.13
C PHE A 60 -6.77 2.34 2.96
N SER A 61 -6.59 1.59 4.04
CA SER A 61 -7.67 1.24 4.96
C SER A 61 -7.62 2.04 6.26
N HIS A 62 -8.76 2.17 6.92
CA HIS A 62 -8.88 2.70 8.26
C HIS A 62 -9.83 1.82 9.09
N PRO A 63 -9.64 1.77 10.41
CA PRO A 63 -10.41 0.89 11.29
C PRO A 63 -11.92 1.15 11.34
N ALA A 64 -12.32 2.40 11.51
CA ALA A 64 -13.75 2.77 11.59
C ALA A 64 -13.97 4.27 11.36
N ASP A 65 -15.12 4.61 10.81
CA ASP A 65 -15.64 5.96 10.71
C ASP A 65 -15.87 6.57 12.10
N PHE A 66 -15.98 7.89 12.18
CA PHE A 66 -16.25 8.65 13.41
C PHE A 66 -15.26 8.38 14.55
N THR A 67 -14.01 7.99 14.22
CA THR A 67 -12.95 7.78 15.22
C THR A 67 -11.87 8.86 15.12
N PRO A 68 -11.18 9.21 16.23
CA PRO A 68 -10.27 10.35 16.27
C PRO A 68 -9.11 10.23 15.28
N VAL A 69 -8.34 9.14 15.34
CA VAL A 69 -7.15 8.95 14.49
C VAL A 69 -7.56 8.85 13.02
N CYS A 70 -8.63 8.09 12.69
CA CYS A 70 -9.11 7.99 11.31
C CYS A 70 -9.53 9.35 10.75
N THR A 71 -10.20 10.18 11.54
CA THR A 71 -10.59 11.54 11.12
C THR A 71 -9.37 12.41 10.82
N THR A 72 -8.31 12.33 11.62
CA THR A 72 -7.06 13.07 11.35
C THR A 72 -6.38 12.58 10.08
N GLU A 73 -6.32 11.26 9.84
CA GLU A 73 -5.72 10.66 8.66
C GLU A 73 -6.48 11.02 7.37
N MET A 74 -7.80 10.80 7.35
CA MET A 74 -8.63 11.10 6.19
C MET A 74 -8.59 12.58 5.84
N SER A 75 -8.60 13.45 6.87
CA SER A 75 -8.39 14.88 6.68
C SER A 75 -7.00 15.20 6.12
N GLY A 76 -5.98 14.47 6.54
CA GLY A 76 -4.62 14.59 6.01
C GLY A 76 -4.54 14.21 4.53
N PHE A 77 -5.12 13.07 4.14
CA PHE A 77 -5.22 12.66 2.73
C PHE A 77 -6.00 13.69 1.90
N ALA A 78 -7.12 14.18 2.39
CA ALA A 78 -7.93 15.16 1.69
C ALA A 78 -7.21 16.49 1.47
N LYS A 79 -6.53 17.02 2.47
CA LYS A 79 -5.77 18.27 2.37
C LYS A 79 -4.59 18.19 1.40
N ARG A 80 -4.06 16.99 1.19
CA ARG A 80 -2.89 16.76 0.30
C ARG A 80 -3.26 16.03 -0.99
N GLN A 81 -4.55 15.89 -1.31
CA GLN A 81 -5.02 15.18 -2.50
C GLN A 81 -4.41 15.75 -3.79
N ASP A 82 -4.24 17.05 -3.89
CA ASP A 82 -3.62 17.69 -5.05
C ASP A 82 -2.17 17.26 -5.28
N GLU A 83 -1.43 16.93 -4.21
CA GLU A 83 -0.06 16.42 -4.33
C GLU A 83 -0.06 15.02 -4.97
N PHE A 84 -0.99 14.16 -4.57
CA PHE A 84 -1.16 12.84 -5.20
C PHE A 84 -1.60 12.98 -6.67
N THR A 85 -2.54 13.87 -6.95
CA THR A 85 -3.00 14.13 -8.33
C THR A 85 -1.86 14.61 -9.24
N LYS A 86 -1.00 15.52 -8.77
CA LYS A 86 0.21 15.96 -9.50
C LYS A 86 1.20 14.85 -9.76
N LEU A 87 1.19 13.80 -8.94
CA LEU A 87 1.99 12.59 -9.10
C LEU A 87 1.26 11.49 -9.89
N ASN A 88 0.18 11.83 -10.61
CA ASN A 88 -0.68 10.87 -11.31
C ASN A 88 -1.11 9.71 -10.41
N ALA A 89 -1.46 9.99 -9.15
CA ALA A 89 -1.91 9.00 -8.19
C ALA A 89 -3.32 9.32 -7.68
N LYS A 90 -4.15 8.29 -7.62
CA LYS A 90 -5.54 8.34 -7.14
C LYS A 90 -5.62 7.74 -5.75
N LEU A 91 -6.35 8.40 -4.86
CA LEU A 91 -6.60 7.95 -3.50
C LEU A 91 -7.84 7.05 -3.47
N LEU A 92 -7.78 5.93 -2.76
CA LEU A 92 -8.89 5.00 -2.58
C LEU A 92 -8.91 4.53 -1.11
N GLY A 93 -9.86 5.06 -0.35
CA GLY A 93 -10.05 4.67 1.05
C GLY A 93 -10.87 3.38 1.18
N LEU A 94 -10.72 2.68 2.31
CA LEU A 94 -11.47 1.47 2.63
C LEU A 94 -11.71 1.38 4.13
N SER A 95 -12.94 1.03 4.53
CA SER A 95 -13.22 0.43 5.84
C SER A 95 -14.36 -0.57 5.75
N VAL A 96 -14.60 -1.28 6.85
CA VAL A 96 -15.69 -2.26 6.96
C VAL A 96 -17.03 -1.61 7.35
N ASP A 97 -17.09 -0.28 7.36
CA ASP A 97 -18.31 0.47 7.65
C ASP A 97 -19.29 0.46 6.48
N SER A 98 -20.53 0.83 6.76
CA SER A 98 -21.58 0.94 5.74
C SER A 98 -21.42 2.20 4.89
N ILE A 99 -22.00 2.16 3.68
CA ILE A 99 -22.01 3.35 2.81
C ILE A 99 -22.71 4.54 3.48
N SER A 100 -23.74 4.29 4.28
CA SER A 100 -24.47 5.34 5.01
C SER A 100 -23.59 5.96 6.11
N ALA A 101 -22.74 5.17 6.79
CA ALA A 101 -21.77 5.66 7.74
C ALA A 101 -20.74 6.57 7.06
N HIS A 102 -20.15 6.13 5.96
CA HIS A 102 -19.20 6.96 5.18
C HIS A 102 -19.83 8.28 4.74
N LEU A 103 -21.02 8.24 4.15
CA LEU A 103 -21.69 9.47 3.68
C LEU A 103 -21.97 10.43 4.84
N GLY A 104 -22.46 9.91 5.97
CA GLY A 104 -22.71 10.70 7.17
C GLY A 104 -21.41 11.29 7.73
N TRP A 105 -20.35 10.49 7.81
CA TRP A 105 -19.06 10.94 8.31
C TRP A 105 -18.41 12.02 7.43
N VAL A 106 -18.36 11.82 6.12
CA VAL A 106 -17.86 12.81 5.15
C VAL A 106 -18.58 14.16 5.31
N GLN A 107 -19.91 14.14 5.42
CA GLN A 107 -20.70 15.35 5.61
C GLN A 107 -20.42 16.00 6.99
N ASN A 108 -20.36 15.21 8.04
CA ASN A 108 -20.07 15.70 9.39
C ASN A 108 -18.68 16.34 9.49
N VAL A 109 -17.64 15.70 8.95
CA VAL A 109 -16.29 16.26 8.95
C VAL A 109 -16.24 17.56 8.15
N LYS A 110 -16.89 17.61 6.97
CA LYS A 110 -17.00 18.83 6.18
C LYS A 110 -17.65 19.96 6.98
N GLU A 111 -18.78 19.68 7.64
CA GLU A 111 -19.51 20.67 8.44
C GLU A 111 -18.67 21.19 9.62
N LYS A 112 -18.00 20.28 10.35
CA LYS A 112 -17.27 20.62 11.57
C LYS A 112 -15.89 21.21 11.34
N THR A 113 -15.23 20.86 10.23
CA THR A 113 -13.81 21.21 10.00
C THR A 113 -13.56 21.96 8.69
N GLY A 114 -14.56 22.01 7.79
CA GLY A 114 -14.40 22.53 6.43
C GLY A 114 -13.66 21.58 5.48
N VAL A 115 -13.16 20.43 5.95
CA VAL A 115 -12.41 19.47 5.12
C VAL A 115 -13.38 18.50 4.45
N TYR A 116 -13.28 18.40 3.13
CA TYR A 116 -14.09 17.48 2.34
C TYR A 116 -13.22 16.35 1.75
N PHE A 117 -13.65 15.09 1.91
CA PHE A 117 -12.99 13.93 1.33
C PHE A 117 -13.49 13.72 -0.10
N ASP A 118 -12.75 14.22 -1.08
CA ASP A 118 -13.14 14.12 -2.49
C ASP A 118 -12.53 12.92 -3.20
N PHE A 119 -12.19 11.87 -2.48
CA PHE A 119 -11.80 10.56 -3.01
C PHE A 119 -12.83 9.50 -2.62
N PRO A 120 -12.97 8.40 -3.40
CA PRO A 120 -13.87 7.32 -3.06
C PRO A 120 -13.42 6.57 -1.80
N ILE A 121 -14.40 6.15 -0.99
CA ILE A 121 -14.21 5.30 0.18
C ILE A 121 -15.04 4.03 -0.03
N ILE A 122 -14.41 2.87 0.01
CA ILE A 122 -15.02 1.56 -0.16
C ILE A 122 -15.76 1.18 1.12
N ALA A 123 -17.04 0.84 0.99
CA ALA A 123 -17.89 0.30 2.06
C ALA A 123 -17.83 -1.24 2.03
N ASP A 124 -16.84 -1.81 2.71
CA ASP A 124 -16.53 -3.25 2.67
C ASP A 124 -17.12 -4.01 3.86
N ILE A 125 -18.45 -3.89 4.08
CA ILE A 125 -19.14 -4.53 5.21
C ILE A 125 -18.89 -6.04 5.30
N LYS A 126 -18.74 -6.71 4.17
CA LYS A 126 -18.48 -8.15 4.10
C LYS A 126 -17.01 -8.52 4.28
N MET A 127 -16.14 -7.52 4.38
CA MET A 127 -14.68 -7.71 4.46
C MET A 127 -14.10 -8.47 3.27
N GLU A 128 -14.70 -8.38 2.09
CA GLU A 128 -14.26 -9.08 0.88
C GLU A 128 -12.92 -8.51 0.39
N VAL A 129 -12.84 -7.19 0.20
CA VAL A 129 -11.63 -6.50 -0.22
C VAL A 129 -10.59 -6.47 0.91
N ALA A 130 -11.03 -6.20 2.15
CA ALA A 130 -10.14 -6.15 3.30
C ALA A 130 -9.42 -7.50 3.55
N LYS A 131 -10.11 -8.62 3.39
CA LYS A 131 -9.50 -9.96 3.48
C LYS A 131 -8.59 -10.26 2.29
N LEU A 132 -9.02 -9.91 1.06
CA LEU A 132 -8.24 -10.10 -0.15
C LEU A 132 -6.88 -9.40 -0.08
N TYR A 133 -6.80 -8.24 0.59
CA TYR A 133 -5.58 -7.46 0.78
C TYR A 133 -4.93 -7.68 2.16
N GLY A 134 -5.36 -8.67 2.95
CA GLY A 134 -4.79 -8.97 4.26
C GLY A 134 -4.94 -7.85 5.30
N MET A 135 -5.94 -6.98 5.11
CA MET A 135 -6.17 -5.83 6.01
C MET A 135 -6.91 -6.22 7.29
N ILE A 136 -7.47 -7.43 7.35
CA ILE A 136 -8.05 -8.00 8.57
C ILE A 136 -6.99 -8.86 9.22
N GLN A 137 -6.54 -8.46 10.40
CA GLN A 137 -5.49 -9.16 11.13
C GLN A 137 -5.96 -9.55 12.53
N GLY A 138 -5.52 -10.74 12.98
CA GLY A 138 -5.98 -11.35 14.21
C GLY A 138 -7.34 -12.04 14.06
N GLU A 139 -7.50 -13.17 14.74
CA GLU A 139 -8.69 -14.03 14.61
C GLU A 139 -10.00 -13.36 15.10
N THR A 140 -9.89 -12.35 15.94
CA THR A 140 -11.03 -11.64 16.52
C THR A 140 -11.24 -10.23 15.99
N SER A 141 -10.44 -9.79 15.02
CA SER A 141 -10.54 -8.43 14.47
C SER A 141 -11.74 -8.32 13.53
N VAL A 142 -12.59 -7.35 13.81
CA VAL A 142 -13.76 -6.98 12.98
C VAL A 142 -13.53 -5.63 12.28
N ALA A 143 -12.31 -5.11 12.32
CA ALA A 143 -11.93 -3.84 11.73
C ALA A 143 -10.69 -4.00 10.86
N ALA A 144 -10.57 -3.21 9.80
CA ALA A 144 -9.36 -3.16 8.99
C ALA A 144 -8.23 -2.46 9.76
N VAL A 145 -7.00 -2.95 9.63
CA VAL A 145 -5.80 -2.23 10.10
C VAL A 145 -5.54 -0.98 9.26
N ARG A 146 -4.57 -0.16 9.63
CA ARG A 146 -4.14 1.01 8.85
C ARG A 146 -3.13 0.59 7.79
N ALA A 147 -3.59 -0.02 6.71
CA ALA A 147 -2.74 -0.42 5.58
C ALA A 147 -2.62 0.71 4.53
N VAL A 148 -1.54 0.71 3.77
CA VAL A 148 -1.37 1.48 2.53
C VAL A 148 -0.72 0.59 1.50
N PHE A 149 -1.37 0.43 0.35
CA PHE A 149 -0.84 -0.26 -0.82
C PHE A 149 -0.56 0.75 -1.91
N PHE A 150 0.67 0.74 -2.42
CA PHE A 150 1.07 1.51 -3.59
C PHE A 150 0.97 0.60 -4.80
N ILE A 151 0.02 0.86 -5.67
CA ILE A 151 -0.28 0.06 -6.86
C ILE A 151 0.06 0.91 -8.08
N ASP A 152 0.94 0.41 -8.94
CA ASP A 152 1.36 1.15 -10.13
C ASP A 152 0.33 1.05 -11.28
N PRO A 153 0.50 1.81 -12.39
CA PRO A 153 -0.41 1.77 -13.54
C PRO A 153 -0.51 0.40 -14.24
N LYS A 154 0.45 -0.51 -14.00
CA LYS A 154 0.41 -1.89 -14.48
C LYS A 154 -0.32 -2.82 -13.50
N ARG A 155 -0.87 -2.25 -12.44
CA ARG A 155 -1.53 -2.97 -11.35
C ARG A 155 -0.58 -3.87 -10.55
N THR A 156 0.69 -3.51 -10.47
CA THR A 156 1.67 -4.19 -9.62
C THR A 156 1.70 -3.56 -8.24
N VAL A 157 1.70 -4.36 -7.18
CA VAL A 157 1.93 -3.90 -5.80
C VAL A 157 3.41 -3.54 -5.65
N ARG A 158 3.71 -2.27 -5.40
CA ARG A 158 5.08 -1.74 -5.37
C ARG A 158 5.62 -1.52 -3.96
N LEU A 159 4.76 -1.21 -3.01
CA LEU A 159 5.11 -1.00 -1.62
C LEU A 159 3.88 -1.21 -0.75
N ILE A 160 4.08 -1.71 0.46
CA ILE A 160 3.02 -1.95 1.44
C ILE A 160 3.46 -1.40 2.79
N MET A 161 2.55 -0.71 3.47
CA MET A 161 2.74 -0.26 4.85
C MET A 161 1.60 -0.78 5.71
N TYR A 162 1.91 -1.23 6.92
CA TYR A 162 0.93 -1.63 7.93
C TYR A 162 1.23 -0.93 9.26
N TYR A 163 0.20 -0.34 9.84
CA TYR A 163 0.26 0.35 11.11
C TYR A 163 -0.78 -0.23 12.07
N PRO A 164 -0.47 -0.31 13.38
CA PRO A 164 -1.44 -0.74 14.37
C PRO A 164 -2.57 0.29 14.54
N LEU A 165 -3.64 -0.15 15.19
CA LEU A 165 -4.88 0.61 15.36
C LEU A 165 -4.66 2.03 15.93
N ASN A 166 -3.75 2.15 16.89
CA ASN A 166 -3.52 3.36 17.68
C ASN A 166 -2.40 4.28 17.19
N VAL A 167 -1.79 3.95 16.05
CA VAL A 167 -0.70 4.75 15.46
C VAL A 167 -1.14 5.31 14.10
N GLY A 168 -1.30 6.63 14.02
CA GLY A 168 -1.58 7.34 12.77
C GLY A 168 -0.37 7.30 11.81
N ARG A 169 -0.66 7.27 10.50
CA ARG A 169 0.35 7.22 9.44
C ARG A 169 1.01 8.58 9.22
N ASN A 170 2.23 8.55 8.71
CA ASN A 170 2.95 9.76 8.30
C ASN A 170 2.70 10.06 6.82
N MET A 171 2.05 11.18 6.53
CA MET A 171 1.70 11.58 5.18
C MET A 171 2.91 11.97 4.32
N ASP A 172 3.94 12.57 4.93
CA ASP A 172 5.17 12.91 4.23
C ASP A 172 5.90 11.65 3.75
N GLU A 173 5.90 10.59 4.58
CA GLU A 173 6.51 9.32 4.20
C GLU A 173 5.72 8.63 3.07
N ILE A 174 4.38 8.67 3.09
CA ILE A 174 3.57 8.12 1.99
C ILE A 174 3.92 8.84 0.67
N LEU A 175 3.99 10.16 0.67
CA LEU A 175 4.34 10.93 -0.52
C LEU A 175 5.81 10.75 -0.92
N ARG A 176 6.73 10.66 0.04
CA ARG A 176 8.14 10.36 -0.20
C ARG A 176 8.30 9.02 -0.92
N CYS A 177 7.64 7.97 -0.42
CA CYS A 177 7.67 6.64 -1.02
C CYS A 177 7.11 6.63 -2.44
N LEU A 178 5.98 7.31 -2.70
CA LEU A 178 5.43 7.42 -4.05
C LEU A 178 6.42 8.10 -5.01
N LYS A 179 7.02 9.22 -4.58
CA LYS A 179 8.02 9.94 -5.38
C LYS A 179 9.27 9.10 -5.62
N ALA A 180 9.73 8.34 -4.61
CA ALA A 180 10.86 7.43 -4.74
C ALA A 180 10.58 6.34 -5.78
N LEU A 181 9.43 5.66 -5.71
CA LEU A 181 9.03 4.64 -6.68
C LEU A 181 8.97 5.19 -8.11
N GLN A 182 8.38 6.37 -8.31
CA GLN A 182 8.31 7.01 -9.61
C GLN A 182 9.69 7.44 -10.14
N THR A 183 10.59 7.88 -9.26
CA THR A 183 11.96 8.23 -9.62
C THR A 183 12.76 7.00 -10.06
N VAL A 184 12.63 5.91 -9.33
CA VAL A 184 13.25 4.62 -9.67
C VAL A 184 12.78 4.13 -11.05
N ASP A 185 11.47 4.17 -11.32
CA ASP A 185 10.91 3.73 -12.60
C ASP A 185 11.36 4.63 -13.77
N LYS A 186 11.37 5.94 -13.54
CA LYS A 186 11.69 6.92 -14.59
C LYS A 186 13.16 6.90 -15.00
N HIS A 187 14.05 6.67 -14.05
CA HIS A 187 15.49 6.87 -14.26
C HIS A 187 16.32 5.59 -14.19
N SER A 188 15.69 4.43 -13.93
CA SER A 188 16.36 3.13 -13.76
C SER A 188 17.52 3.21 -12.75
N VAL A 189 17.22 3.73 -11.56
CA VAL A 189 18.15 3.94 -10.45
C VAL A 189 17.55 3.36 -9.16
N ALA A 190 18.28 3.45 -8.04
CA ALA A 190 17.73 3.20 -6.72
C ALA A 190 17.83 4.45 -5.84
N THR A 191 16.91 4.60 -4.89
CA THR A 191 16.94 5.68 -3.91
C THR A 191 17.65 5.20 -2.64
N PRO A 192 18.67 5.93 -2.13
CA PRO A 192 19.35 5.55 -0.90
C PRO A 192 18.48 5.77 0.35
N LEU A 193 19.04 5.39 1.51
CA LEU A 193 18.44 5.67 2.82
C LEU A 193 18.08 7.16 2.95
N ASP A 194 16.92 7.44 3.54
CA ASP A 194 16.38 8.79 3.83
C ASP A 194 16.24 9.72 2.60
N TRP A 195 16.33 9.16 1.40
CA TRP A 195 16.24 9.93 0.16
C TRP A 195 15.02 10.83 0.11
N GLN A 196 15.24 12.07 -0.30
CA GLN A 196 14.19 13.05 -0.60
C GLN A 196 14.29 13.49 -2.09
N PRO A 197 13.19 13.95 -2.69
CA PRO A 197 13.25 14.50 -4.03
C PRO A 197 14.28 15.61 -4.17
N GLY A 198 15.21 15.45 -5.12
CA GLY A 198 16.35 16.35 -5.33
C GLY A 198 17.67 15.88 -4.74
N ASP A 199 17.65 14.82 -3.93
CA ASP A 199 18.86 14.17 -3.44
C ASP A 199 19.51 13.30 -4.52
N GLU A 200 20.76 12.93 -4.28
CA GLU A 200 21.47 11.98 -5.13
C GLU A 200 20.79 10.60 -5.07
N VAL A 201 20.78 9.92 -6.21
CA VAL A 201 20.37 8.52 -6.35
C VAL A 201 21.58 7.61 -6.42
N VAL A 202 21.37 6.32 -6.22
CA VAL A 202 22.43 5.31 -6.39
C VAL A 202 22.21 4.53 -7.69
N LEU A 203 23.31 4.24 -8.37
CA LEU A 203 23.30 3.42 -9.59
C LEU A 203 23.27 1.95 -9.20
N HIS A 204 22.60 1.12 -10.02
CA HIS A 204 22.65 -0.32 -9.85
C HIS A 204 24.08 -0.84 -10.00
N SER A 205 24.46 -1.81 -9.20
CA SER A 205 25.78 -2.46 -9.30
C SER A 205 25.92 -3.15 -10.66
N PRO A 206 27.13 -3.13 -11.27
CA PRO A 206 27.39 -3.96 -12.44
C PRO A 206 27.20 -5.45 -12.13
N GLU A 207 26.72 -6.20 -13.11
CA GLU A 207 26.47 -7.65 -12.98
C GLU A 207 27.58 -8.50 -13.63
N THR A 208 28.59 -7.85 -14.26
CA THR A 208 29.70 -8.53 -14.93
C THR A 208 31.05 -7.92 -14.52
N LEU A 209 32.15 -8.69 -14.65
CA LEU A 209 33.51 -8.19 -14.40
C LEU A 209 33.90 -7.06 -15.35
N GLU A 210 33.42 -7.12 -16.61
CA GLU A 210 33.62 -6.06 -17.57
C GLU A 210 32.91 -4.76 -17.10
N GLY A 211 31.67 -4.84 -16.67
CA GLY A 211 30.92 -3.71 -16.12
C GLY A 211 31.57 -3.12 -14.86
N VAL A 212 32.19 -3.95 -14.00
CA VAL A 212 32.99 -3.48 -12.87
C VAL A 212 34.22 -2.71 -13.37
N ALA A 213 34.95 -3.28 -14.33
CA ALA A 213 36.12 -2.62 -14.91
C ALA A 213 35.78 -1.31 -15.61
N GLU A 214 34.67 -1.26 -16.36
CA GLU A 214 34.15 -0.05 -17.00
C GLU A 214 33.84 1.04 -15.98
N ARG A 215 33.14 0.69 -14.88
CA ARG A 215 32.83 1.66 -13.82
C ARG A 215 34.06 2.19 -13.11
N MET A 216 35.01 1.32 -12.79
CA MET A 216 36.21 1.70 -12.06
C MET A 216 37.23 2.47 -12.92
N ASN A 217 37.24 2.26 -14.24
CA ASN A 217 38.14 2.96 -15.18
C ASN A 217 37.44 4.18 -15.84
N GLY A 218 36.13 4.34 -15.65
CA GLY A 218 35.34 5.44 -16.19
C GLY A 218 35.42 6.71 -15.34
N PRO A 219 34.53 7.69 -15.61
CA PRO A 219 34.42 8.90 -14.80
C PRO A 219 34.14 8.58 -13.33
N GLN A 220 34.91 9.16 -12.41
CA GLN A 220 34.85 8.87 -10.97
C GLN A 220 33.94 9.81 -10.18
N ASP A 221 33.20 10.71 -10.84
CA ASP A 221 32.25 11.58 -10.16
C ASP A 221 31.12 10.79 -9.53
N GLY A 222 31.00 10.89 -8.20
CA GLY A 222 30.03 10.12 -7.41
C GLY A 222 30.34 8.64 -7.25
N VAL A 223 31.44 8.10 -7.78
CA VAL A 223 31.88 6.70 -7.61
C VAL A 223 32.68 6.56 -6.34
N VAL A 224 32.17 5.78 -5.38
CA VAL A 224 32.90 5.38 -4.16
C VAL A 224 33.59 4.04 -4.40
N ASP A 225 32.88 3.10 -5.03
CA ASP A 225 33.39 1.79 -5.45
C ASP A 225 32.42 1.22 -6.52
N PHE A 226 32.76 0.08 -7.14
CA PHE A 226 31.94 -0.52 -8.19
C PHE A 226 30.49 -0.78 -7.75
N TYR A 227 30.28 -1.10 -6.47
CA TYR A 227 28.96 -1.37 -5.88
C TYR A 227 28.25 -0.12 -5.33
N LEU A 228 28.96 0.99 -5.18
CA LEU A 228 28.40 2.24 -4.64
C LEU A 228 28.82 3.42 -5.52
N ALA A 229 27.93 3.80 -6.39
CA ALA A 229 28.07 4.99 -7.21
C ALA A 229 26.79 5.84 -7.10
N LYS A 230 26.94 7.14 -6.96
CA LYS A 230 25.87 8.11 -6.81
C LYS A 230 25.77 9.00 -8.04
N LYS A 231 24.58 9.52 -8.26
CA LYS A 231 24.31 10.47 -9.36
C LYS A 231 23.26 11.47 -8.93
N LYS A 232 23.43 12.73 -9.29
CA LYS A 232 22.39 13.74 -9.21
C LYS A 232 21.52 13.68 -10.48
N LEU A 233 20.18 13.73 -10.33
CA LEU A 233 19.22 13.70 -11.44
C LEU A 233 18.88 15.09 -11.94
#